data_ea7657e9a310391b543e33b2b72e963e
#
_entry.id   ea7657e9a310391b543e33b2b72e963e
#
_cell.length_a   1.000
_cell.length_b   1.000
_cell.length_c   1.000
_cell.angle_alpha   90.00
_cell.angle_beta   90.00
_cell.angle_gamma   90.00
#
_symmetry.space_group_name_H-M   'P 1'
#
loop_
_entity.id
_entity.type
_entity.pdbx_description
1 polymer ?
#
loop_
_entity_poly.entity_id
_entity_poly.type
_entity_poly.pdbx_seq_one_letter_code
_entity_poly.pdbx_strand_id
1 'polypeptide(L)'
;MIIPRVYLLHAAIVAAWLLLVPPSSYDPTFGKGNRFDTSRPLSEWIKVGEYPSQPECEVQRLEMMNVIALGSPGNDMPQRLSMGQCVEK
;
A
#
# COMPACT_ATOMS: atom_id res chain seq x y z
N MET A 1 15.64 -33.23 -14.34
CA MET A 1 14.65 -32.55 -13.52
C MET A 1 14.50 -31.10 -13.88
N ILE A 2 13.35 -30.76 -14.37
CA ILE A 2 13.09 -29.43 -14.87
C ILE A 2 12.33 -28.59 -13.84
N ILE A 3 11.64 -29.26 -12.94
CA ILE A 3 10.78 -28.63 -11.95
C ILE A 3 11.46 -27.55 -11.11
N PRO A 4 12.67 -27.75 -10.57
CA PRO A 4 13.33 -26.71 -9.77
C PRO A 4 13.60 -25.43 -10.55
N ARG A 5 13.85 -25.58 -11.84
CA ARG A 5 14.10 -24.43 -12.70
C ARG A 5 12.85 -23.59 -12.89
N VAL A 6 11.70 -24.24 -13.03
CA VAL A 6 10.43 -23.56 -13.13
C VAL A 6 10.11 -22.81 -11.85
N TYR A 7 10.40 -23.39 -10.71
CA TYR A 7 10.22 -22.71 -9.43
C TYR A 7 11.03 -21.43 -9.33
N LEU A 8 12.27 -21.48 -9.77
CA LEU A 8 13.14 -20.30 -9.71
C LEU A 8 12.58 -19.17 -10.59
N LEU A 9 12.03 -19.51 -11.76
CA LEU A 9 11.45 -18.51 -12.63
C LEU A 9 10.23 -17.86 -12.00
N HIS A 10 9.39 -18.63 -11.36
CA HIS A 10 8.24 -18.08 -10.64
C HIS A 10 8.66 -17.15 -9.51
N ALA A 11 9.65 -17.57 -8.74
CA ALA A 11 10.14 -16.74 -7.64
C ALA A 11 10.72 -15.41 -8.14
N ALA A 12 11.28 -15.39 -9.34
CA ALA A 12 11.92 -14.20 -9.88
C ALA A 12 10.92 -13.12 -10.32
N ILE A 13 9.65 -13.47 -10.54
CA ILE A 13 8.66 -12.50 -11.03
C ILE A 13 7.63 -12.09 -9.98
N VAL A 14 7.79 -12.50 -8.73
CA VAL A 14 6.92 -12.04 -7.66
C VAL A 14 7.25 -10.60 -7.29
N ALA A 15 6.28 -9.91 -6.69
CA ALA A 15 6.43 -8.54 -6.20
C ALA A 15 6.63 -7.53 -7.33
N ALA A 16 5.78 -7.62 -8.37
CA ALA A 16 5.79 -6.67 -9.47
C ALA A 16 4.98 -5.40 -9.19
N TRP A 17 4.16 -5.38 -8.15
CA TRP A 17 3.28 -4.28 -7.81
C TRP A 17 3.50 -3.81 -6.39
N LEU A 18 3.50 -2.49 -6.22
CA LEU A 18 3.70 -1.85 -4.91
C LEU A 18 2.39 -1.24 -4.45
N LEU A 19 2.07 -1.46 -3.17
CA LEU A 19 0.99 -0.73 -2.52
C LEU A 19 1.60 0.46 -1.79
N LEU A 20 1.23 1.65 -2.23
CA LEU A 20 1.73 2.90 -1.68
C LEU A 20 0.59 3.68 -1.04
N VAL A 21 0.87 4.30 0.09
CA VAL A 21 -0.07 5.18 0.77
C VAL A 21 0.53 6.59 0.88
N PRO A 22 -0.32 7.63 0.86
CA PRO A 22 0.20 8.99 0.92
C PRO A 22 0.87 9.29 2.26
N PRO A 23 1.92 10.12 2.25
CA PRO A 23 2.53 10.59 3.49
C PRO A 23 1.61 11.55 4.21
N SER A 24 1.77 11.66 5.53
CA SER A 24 1.08 12.70 6.27
C SER A 24 1.97 13.93 6.39
N SER A 25 1.34 15.10 6.39
CA SER A 25 2.04 16.34 6.63
C SER A 25 1.26 17.18 7.63
N TYR A 26 1.99 17.91 8.46
CA TYR A 26 1.39 18.79 9.44
C TYR A 26 0.87 20.04 8.74
N ASP A 27 -0.37 20.41 9.03
CA ASP A 27 -0.95 21.63 8.48
C ASP A 27 -1.50 22.49 9.62
N PRO A 28 -0.74 23.52 10.03
CA PRO A 28 -1.15 24.39 11.15
C PRO A 28 -2.42 25.19 10.84
N THR A 29 -2.78 25.38 9.58
CA THR A 29 -3.97 26.14 9.20
C THR A 29 -5.24 25.49 9.73
N PHE A 30 -5.26 24.19 9.85
CA PHE A 30 -6.40 23.46 10.35
C PHE A 30 -6.40 23.24 11.85
N GLY A 31 -5.31 23.59 12.51
CA GLY A 31 -5.20 23.48 13.96
C GLY A 31 -5.29 22.07 14.53
N LYS A 32 -5.23 21.06 13.67
CA LYS A 32 -5.46 19.67 14.08
C LYS A 32 -4.34 18.72 13.69
N GLY A 33 -3.21 19.21 13.24
CA GLY A 33 -2.10 18.34 12.92
C GLY A 33 -2.15 17.77 11.52
N ASN A 34 -2.06 16.47 11.39
CA ASN A 34 -1.70 15.83 10.12
C ASN A 34 -2.81 15.76 9.08
N ARG A 35 -2.43 15.97 7.84
CA ARG A 35 -3.22 15.68 6.66
C ARG A 35 -2.50 14.64 5.82
N PHE A 36 -3.25 13.90 5.02
CA PHE A 36 -2.64 13.00 4.03
C PHE A 36 -2.40 13.80 2.75
N ASP A 37 -1.15 13.85 2.34
CA ASP A 37 -0.75 14.70 1.22
C ASP A 37 -0.66 13.88 -0.07
N THR A 38 -1.77 13.83 -0.81
CA THR A 38 -1.84 13.10 -2.07
C THR A 38 -1.18 13.86 -3.23
N SER A 39 -0.76 15.10 -3.02
CA SER A 39 -0.10 15.88 -4.04
C SER A 39 1.38 15.55 -4.18
N ARG A 40 1.95 14.83 -3.22
CA ARG A 40 3.35 14.43 -3.28
C ARG A 40 3.58 13.40 -4.39
N PRO A 41 4.76 13.42 -5.03
CA PRO A 41 5.05 12.40 -6.02
C PRO A 41 5.10 11.01 -5.38
N LEU A 42 4.75 9.99 -6.16
CA LEU A 42 4.66 8.62 -5.65
C LEU A 42 5.97 8.12 -5.04
N SER A 43 7.10 8.68 -5.48
CA SER A 43 8.40 8.32 -4.90
C SER A 43 8.52 8.70 -3.42
N GLU A 44 7.67 9.61 -2.95
CA GLU A 44 7.65 10.03 -1.54
C GLU A 44 6.55 9.33 -0.74
N TRP A 45 5.73 8.52 -1.39
CA TRP A 45 4.69 7.78 -0.70
C TRP A 45 5.30 6.59 0.05
N ILE A 46 4.58 6.12 1.05
CA ILE A 46 5.05 5.06 1.93
C ILE A 46 4.67 3.71 1.35
N LYS A 47 5.64 2.82 1.20
CA LYS A 47 5.38 1.46 0.74
C LYS A 47 4.81 0.63 1.89
N VAL A 48 3.64 0.05 1.68
CA VAL A 48 2.99 -0.82 2.65
C VAL A 48 3.24 -2.29 2.32
N GLY A 49 3.34 -2.64 1.04
CA GLY A 49 3.56 -4.01 0.65
C GLY A 49 3.92 -4.15 -0.82
N GLU A 50 4.28 -5.37 -1.19
CA GLU A 50 4.59 -5.75 -2.56
C GLU A 50 3.79 -7.00 -2.93
N TYR A 51 3.28 -7.03 -4.16
CA TYR A 51 2.39 -8.10 -4.60
C TYR A 51 2.70 -8.50 -6.04
N PRO A 52 2.39 -9.75 -6.42
CA PRO A 52 2.74 -10.22 -7.76
C PRO A 52 1.85 -9.66 -8.88
N SER A 53 0.64 -9.18 -8.56
CA SER A 53 -0.27 -8.65 -9.55
C SER A 53 -1.07 -7.48 -9.00
N GLN A 54 -1.63 -6.68 -9.90
CA GLN A 54 -2.51 -5.58 -9.51
C GLN A 54 -3.76 -6.07 -8.77
N PRO A 55 -4.46 -7.11 -9.24
CA PRO A 55 -5.63 -7.59 -8.50
C PRO A 55 -5.31 -8.03 -7.08
N GLU A 56 -4.18 -8.70 -6.87
CA GLU A 56 -3.78 -9.09 -5.52
C GLU A 56 -3.46 -7.89 -4.65
N CYS A 57 -2.80 -6.88 -5.22
CA CYS A 57 -2.52 -5.65 -4.50
C CYS A 57 -3.83 -4.98 -4.05
N GLU A 58 -4.82 -4.87 -4.94
CA GLU A 58 -6.09 -4.24 -4.63
C GLU A 58 -6.87 -5.02 -3.57
N VAL A 59 -6.87 -6.35 -3.66
CA VAL A 59 -7.55 -7.19 -2.67
C VAL A 59 -6.91 -7.00 -1.30
N GLN A 60 -5.58 -7.01 -1.24
CA GLN A 60 -4.88 -6.83 0.03
C GLN A 60 -5.10 -5.45 0.62
N ARG A 61 -5.17 -4.43 -0.21
CA ARG A 61 -5.47 -3.08 0.25
C ARG A 61 -6.83 -3.04 0.96
N LEU A 62 -7.84 -3.62 0.34
CA LEU A 62 -9.19 -3.64 0.90
C LEU A 62 -9.28 -4.48 2.17
N GLU A 63 -8.61 -5.63 2.18
CA GLU A 63 -8.58 -6.49 3.37
C GLU A 63 -7.92 -5.80 4.55
N MET A 64 -6.79 -5.14 4.32
CA MET A 64 -6.11 -4.39 5.37
C MET A 64 -6.97 -3.27 5.93
N MET A 65 -7.70 -2.55 5.06
CA MET A 65 -8.61 -1.51 5.52
C MET A 65 -9.64 -2.07 6.50
N ASN A 66 -10.24 -3.20 6.15
CA ASN A 66 -11.29 -3.81 6.97
C ASN A 66 -10.74 -4.33 8.29
N VAL A 67 -9.63 -5.05 8.24
CA VAL A 67 -9.04 -5.66 9.43
C VAL A 67 -8.59 -4.59 10.42
N ILE A 68 -7.92 -3.56 9.94
CA ILE A 68 -7.42 -2.49 10.81
C ILE A 68 -8.57 -1.66 11.37
N ALA A 69 -9.57 -1.37 10.55
CA ALA A 69 -10.72 -0.60 10.99
C ALA A 69 -11.48 -1.31 12.12
N LEU A 70 -11.60 -2.63 12.05
CA LEU A 70 -12.29 -3.40 13.06
C LEU A 70 -11.46 -3.58 14.33
N GLY A 71 -10.14 -3.71 14.18
CA GLY A 71 -9.26 -4.01 15.29
C GLY A 71 -8.72 -2.81 16.06
N SER A 72 -8.74 -1.63 15.45
CA SER A 72 -8.11 -0.43 16.03
C SER A 72 -8.90 0.83 15.69
N PRO A 73 -10.05 1.03 16.34
CA PRO A 73 -10.82 2.26 16.14
C PRO A 73 -9.95 3.48 16.48
N GLY A 74 -9.97 4.48 15.59
CA GLY A 74 -9.14 5.66 15.78
C GLY A 74 -7.79 5.61 15.07
N ASN A 75 -7.42 4.45 14.52
CA ASN A 75 -6.24 4.35 13.67
C ASN A 75 -6.53 5.02 12.32
N ASP A 76 -5.61 5.83 11.82
CA ASP A 76 -5.78 6.54 10.56
C ASP A 76 -5.40 5.72 9.33
N MET A 77 -4.84 4.53 9.52
CA MET A 77 -4.38 3.69 8.41
C MET A 77 -5.50 3.26 7.45
N PRO A 78 -6.73 2.94 7.92
CA PRO A 78 -7.81 2.66 6.97
C PRO A 78 -8.07 3.80 6.02
N GLN A 79 -8.04 5.04 6.50
CA GLN A 79 -8.22 6.21 5.65
C GLN A 79 -7.06 6.36 4.67
N ARG A 80 -5.83 6.15 5.12
CA ARG A 80 -4.66 6.16 4.25
C ARG A 80 -4.76 5.12 3.16
N LEU A 81 -5.17 3.90 3.51
CA LEU A 81 -5.32 2.82 2.56
C LEU A 81 -6.40 3.10 1.53
N SER A 82 -7.46 3.82 1.92
CA SER A 82 -8.50 4.22 0.97
C SER A 82 -7.97 5.16 -0.11
N MET A 83 -6.94 5.94 0.21
CA MET A 83 -6.26 6.82 -0.73
C MET A 83 -5.04 6.17 -1.37
N GLY A 84 -4.74 4.94 -1.00
CA GLY A 84 -3.58 4.22 -1.50
C GLY A 84 -3.69 3.86 -2.96
N GLN A 85 -2.55 3.57 -3.57
CA GLN A 85 -2.46 3.18 -4.98
C GLN A 85 -1.62 1.95 -5.14
N CYS A 86 -2.06 1.07 -6.03
CA CYS A 86 -1.27 -0.06 -6.50
C CYS A 86 -0.58 0.37 -7.78
N VAL A 87 0.74 0.41 -7.75
CA VAL A 87 1.53 0.87 -8.89
C VAL A 87 2.52 -0.22 -9.31
N GLU A 88 2.83 -0.26 -10.59
CA GLU A 88 3.80 -1.20 -11.12
C GLU A 88 5.20 -0.80 -10.67
N LYS A 89 5.92 -1.81 -10.24
CA LYS A 89 7.28 -1.61 -9.72
C LYS A 89 8.27 -1.18 -10.80
#